data_c6e9aa41d6eff77c039ec18255af2738
#
_entry.id   c6e9aa41d6eff77c039ec18255af2738
#
_cell.length_a   1.000
_cell.length_b   1.000
_cell.length_c   1.000
_cell.angle_alpha   90.00
_cell.angle_beta   90.00
_cell.angle_gamma   90.00
#
_symmetry.space_group_name_H-M   'P 1'
#
loop_
_entity.id
_entity.type
_entity.pdbx_description
1 polymer ?
#
loop_
_entity_poly.entity_id
_entity_poly.type
_entity_poly.pdbx_seq_one_letter_code
_entity_poly.pdbx_strand_id
1 'polypeptide(L)' 'MQVVKIPTESIQLKDRVVPKHVVIFKDTVVFIGTEPQCHRFVFYMEDAPDEFILERAKLIK' A
#
# COMPACT_ATOMS: atom_id res chain seq x y z
N MET A 1 4.21 -6.97 7.28
CA MET A 1 3.36 -6.25 6.31
C MET A 1 3.01 -7.16 5.15
N GLN A 2 1.86 -6.93 4.54
CA GLN A 2 1.36 -7.79 3.47
C GLN A 2 0.87 -6.95 2.31
N VAL A 3 1.28 -7.30 1.10
CA VAL A 3 0.81 -6.66 -0.13
C VAL A 3 -0.34 -7.49 -0.68
N VAL A 4 -1.49 -6.85 -0.88
CA VAL A 4 -2.71 -7.55 -1.32
C VAL A 4 -3.26 -6.86 -2.57
N LYS A 5 -3.60 -7.65 -3.57
CA LYS A 5 -4.26 -7.16 -4.78
C LYS A 5 -5.76 -7.01 -4.51
N ILE A 6 -6.34 -5.89 -4.94
CA ILE A 6 -7.79 -5.67 -4.86
C ILE A 6 -8.38 -6.01 -6.22
N PRO A 7 -9.05 -7.16 -6.37
CA PRO A 7 -9.45 -7.65 -7.69
C PRO A 7 -10.52 -6.80 -8.37
N THR A 8 -11.30 -6.04 -7.62
CA THR A 8 -12.41 -5.26 -8.18
C THR A 8 -12.06 -3.80 -8.45
N GLU A 9 -10.84 -3.37 -8.17
CA GLU A 9 -10.45 -1.98 -8.31
C GLU A 9 -9.14 -1.86 -9.09
N SER A 10 -8.98 -0.73 -9.76
CA SER A 10 -7.77 -0.45 -10.53
C SER A 10 -7.37 1.00 -10.40
N ILE A 11 -6.14 1.27 -10.81
CA ILE A 11 -5.57 2.61 -10.77
C ILE A 11 -5.30 3.03 -12.21
N GLN A 12 -5.82 4.20 -12.60
CA GLN A 12 -5.59 4.76 -13.91
C GLN A 12 -4.24 5.48 -13.93
N LEU A 13 -3.34 4.98 -14.74
CA LEU A 13 -2.09 5.65 -15.01
C LEU A 13 -2.24 6.45 -16.30
N LYS A 14 -1.22 7.22 -16.64
CA LYS A 14 -1.29 8.14 -17.77
C LYS A 14 -1.69 7.44 -19.07
N ASP A 15 -1.17 6.25 -19.32
CA ASP A 15 -1.35 5.54 -20.58
C ASP A 15 -1.92 4.12 -20.40
N ARG A 16 -2.28 3.73 -19.17
CA ARG A 16 -2.76 2.38 -18.93
C ARG A 16 -3.49 2.30 -17.59
N VAL A 17 -4.16 1.18 -17.38
CA VAL A 17 -4.86 0.87 -16.14
C VAL A 17 -4.17 -0.36 -15.52
N VAL A 18 -3.87 -0.28 -14.24
CA VAL A 18 -3.21 -1.38 -13.52
C VAL A 18 -4.03 -1.78 -12.31
N PRO A 19 -3.89 -3.03 -11.82
CA PRO A 19 -4.60 -3.45 -10.62
C PRO A 19 -4.20 -2.63 -9.41
N LYS A 20 -5.17 -2.33 -8.55
CA LYS A 20 -4.93 -1.63 -7.30
C LYS A 20 -4.39 -2.62 -6.26
N HIS A 21 -3.36 -2.21 -5.55
CA HIS A 21 -2.80 -3.00 -4.46
C HIS A 21 -2.80 -2.18 -3.18
N VAL A 22 -2.84 -2.87 -2.05
CA VAL A 22 -2.76 -2.22 -0.74
C VAL A 22 -1.73 -2.94 0.11
N VAL A 23 -1.18 -2.21 1.08
CA VAL A 23 -0.31 -2.80 2.09
C VAL A 23 -1.09 -2.85 3.39
N ILE A 24 -1.15 -4.03 4.00
CA ILE A 24 -1.87 -4.25 5.25
C ILE A 24 -0.85 -4.54 6.35
N PHE A 25 -0.98 -3.82 7.45
CA PHE A 25 -0.14 -4.00 8.62
C PHE A 25 -1.03 -3.97 9.87
N LYS A 26 -1.01 -5.06 10.65
CA LYS A 26 -1.84 -5.20 11.85
C LYS A 26 -3.31 -4.92 11.55
N ASP A 27 -3.82 -5.58 10.51
CA ASP A 27 -5.21 -5.47 10.06
C ASP A 27 -5.61 -4.05 9.63
N THR A 28 -4.64 -3.20 9.32
CA THR A 28 -4.89 -1.83 8.92
C THR A 28 -4.24 -1.57 7.55
N VAL A 29 -5.00 -0.94 6.65
CA VAL A 29 -4.44 -0.52 5.37
C VAL A 29 -3.56 0.70 5.61
N VAL A 30 -2.26 0.58 5.30
CA VAL A 30 -1.29 1.65 5.54
C VAL A 30 -0.77 2.28 4.26
N PHE A 31 -1.07 1.69 3.11
CA PHE A 31 -0.64 2.26 1.83
C PHE A 31 -1.51 1.70 0.70
N ILE A 32 -1.76 2.53 -0.31
CA ILE A 32 -2.53 2.15 -1.50
C ILE A 32 -1.74 2.60 -2.72
N GLY A 33 -1.58 1.71 -3.69
CA GLY A 33 -0.87 2.05 -4.90
C GLY A 33 -0.77 0.88 -5.86
N THR A 34 0.17 0.97 -6.80
CA THR A 34 0.47 -0.13 -7.71
C THR A 34 1.29 -1.19 -6.99
N GLU A 35 1.41 -2.35 -7.61
CA GLU A 35 2.20 -3.44 -7.02
C GLU A 35 3.65 -3.02 -6.73
N PRO A 36 4.39 -2.43 -7.69
CA PRO A 36 5.76 -1.99 -7.40
C PRO A 36 5.84 -0.94 -6.29
N GLN A 37 4.86 -0.03 -6.23
CA GLN A 37 4.82 0.98 -5.19
C GLN A 37 4.61 0.37 -3.81
N CYS A 38 3.72 -0.62 -3.72
CA CYS A 38 3.46 -1.31 -2.47
C CYS A 38 4.69 -2.07 -1.98
N HIS A 39 5.39 -2.76 -2.88
CA HIS A 39 6.61 -3.48 -2.51
C HIS A 39 7.70 -2.52 -2.07
N ARG A 40 7.81 -1.36 -2.72
CA ARG A 40 8.77 -0.34 -2.32
C ARG A 40 8.44 0.21 -0.93
N PHE A 41 7.17 0.44 -0.67
CA PHE A 41 6.71 0.89 0.65
C PHE A 41 7.12 -0.10 1.73
N VAL A 42 6.87 -1.39 1.50
CA VAL A 42 7.23 -2.44 2.46
C VAL A 42 8.73 -2.43 2.70
N PHE A 43 9.51 -2.32 1.64
CA PHE A 43 10.97 -2.32 1.74
C PHE A 43 11.46 -1.16 2.61
N TYR A 44 10.93 0.04 2.39
CA TYR A 44 11.36 1.22 3.14
C TYR A 44 10.85 1.22 4.58
N MET A 45 9.73 0.58 4.85
CA MET A 45 9.13 0.57 6.18
C MET A 45 9.49 -0.66 7.01
N GLU A 46 10.30 -1.55 6.46
CA GLU A 46 10.60 -2.83 7.09
C GLU A 46 11.16 -2.67 8.50
N ASP A 47 12.05 -1.69 8.70
CA ASP A 47 12.70 -1.46 9.99
C ASP A 47 12.08 -0.30 10.77
N ALA A 48 10.97 0.26 10.29
CA ALA A 48 10.35 1.39 10.97
C ALA A 48 9.56 0.93 12.21
N PRO A 49 9.45 1.78 13.23
CA PRO A 49 8.61 1.45 14.39
C PRO A 49 7.15 1.29 13.97
N ASP A 50 6.42 0.44 14.70
CA ASP A 50 5.01 0.17 14.39
C ASP A 50 4.17 1.44 14.36
N GLU A 51 4.40 2.33 15.30
CA GLU A 51 3.65 3.59 15.35
C GLU A 51 3.85 4.43 14.10
N PHE A 52 5.07 4.43 13.57
CA PHE A 52 5.37 5.19 12.36
C PHE A 52 4.63 4.61 11.16
N ILE A 53 4.59 3.29 11.07
CA ILE A 53 3.89 2.61 9.98
C ILE A 53 2.39 2.87 10.09
N LEU A 54 1.81 2.74 11.28
CA LEU A 54 0.38 2.93 11.49
C LEU A 54 -0.06 4.38 11.27
N GLU A 55 0.84 5.34 11.47
CA GLU A 55 0.56 6.74 11.17
C GLU A 55 0.22 6.94 9.69
N ARG A 56 0.76 6.11 8.80
CA ARG A 56 0.48 6.21 7.37
C ARG A 56 -0.99 5.97 7.05
N ALA A 57 -1.68 5.19 7.85
CA ALA A 57 -3.10 4.92 7.62
C ALA A 57 -3.94 6.19 7.68
N LYS A 58 -3.50 7.17 8.45
CA LYS A 58 -4.22 8.43 8.60
C LYS A 58 -4.15 9.30 7.35
N LEU A 59 -3.17 9.05 6.48
CA LEU A 59 -2.97 9.84 5.28
C LEU A 59 -3.78 9.30 4.09
N ILE A 60 -4.45 8.17 4.25
CA ILE A 60 -5.14 7.50 3.17
C ILE A 60 -6.58 8.03 2.98
N LYS A 61 -7.11 8.73 3.91
CA LYS A 61 -8.50 9.23 3.86
C LYS A 61 -8.70 10.36 2.88
#